data_8c99b68e1794d69ee30d6ea2004931d5
#
_entry.id   8c99b68e1794d69ee30d6ea2004931d5
#
_cell.length_a   1.000
_cell.length_b   1.000
_cell.length_c   1.000
_cell.angle_alpha   90.00
_cell.angle_beta   90.00
_cell.angle_gamma   90.00
#
_symmetry.space_group_name_H-M   'P 1'
#
loop_
_entity.id
_entity.type
_entity.pdbx_description
1 polymer ?
#
loop_
_entity_poly.entity_id
_entity_poly.type
_entity_poly.pdbx_seq_one_letter_code
_entity_poly.pdbx_strand_id
1 'polypeptide(L)'
;MTVEYQRRLEKHYDELKWLYCELYPNGQARFEELCAAMEQWYKERNKKWKALDRKREKQKDWYKSQKMLGMMLYIDAFADNISGLEKKLDYLKECNVNYLHLMPFLATPKGKSDGGYAVADYRTVQPSLGTMEDLAELSEKCHDQGMSLCMDFVMNHTSEEHEWAKRALAGEKEYQDRYFFFDNYDIPSEYEKTCPQVFPTTAPGNFTWREDCHKFVMTTFYPYQWDLNYANPVVFNEMVNNMLYLVNQGIDIVRIDAVPYIWKQLGTTCRNLPQVHTIVRMMRMITEIVCPGVLLLGEVVMEPEKVVPYFGTLEKPECHMLYNVTTMASTWHTVATADTRLLKHQMDIVTRLPKDYVFLNYLRCHDDIGWGLDYEWLKQFGTAEAPHKKYLNDYFRGYVEGSDARGELYNDDPVLQDARLCGTTASLCGLEAAGFEQNEEKTTQAIQRIEMLNAYLFIQSGIPVIYSGDEIGQVNDYSYKESEDYDRASDSRYLHRGHFHWDLEPEKEKEGTVQNRIFTSMKKMEELKFKYRPFEGEADVWTEETYDTALLCVCRKSGNEMVTGLFNFSNEDRTAWIDMGEFIWKDLFTGEKRVLRGVPVPARGYAWYYRKWD
;
A
#
# COMPACT_ATOMS: atom_id res chain seq x y z
N MET A 1 0.92 -29.00 -24.12
CA MET A 1 0.51 -27.58 -23.92
C MET A 1 -0.94 -27.38 -24.29
N THR A 2 -1.71 -26.59 -23.52
CA THR A 2 -3.05 -26.19 -23.94
C THR A 2 -2.97 -25.07 -24.97
N VAL A 3 -3.97 -24.97 -25.84
CA VAL A 3 -4.05 -23.91 -26.86
C VAL A 3 -4.01 -22.51 -26.22
N GLU A 4 -4.62 -22.35 -25.04
CA GLU A 4 -4.63 -21.08 -24.29
C GLU A 4 -3.23 -20.65 -23.84
N TYR A 5 -2.46 -21.55 -23.24
CA TYR A 5 -1.10 -21.25 -22.81
C TYR A 5 -0.20 -20.93 -24.02
N GLN A 6 -0.30 -21.72 -25.08
CA GLN A 6 0.50 -21.51 -26.30
C GLN A 6 0.24 -20.11 -26.89
N ARG A 7 -1.04 -19.71 -27.02
CA ARG A 7 -1.42 -18.37 -27.52
C ARG A 7 -0.83 -17.24 -26.66
N ARG A 8 -0.87 -17.39 -25.33
CA ARG A 8 -0.32 -16.38 -24.42
C ARG A 8 1.20 -16.32 -24.49
N LEU A 9 1.85 -17.48 -24.58
CA LEU A 9 3.29 -17.56 -24.75
C LEU A 9 3.73 -16.91 -26.07
N GLU A 10 3.10 -17.25 -27.18
CA GLU A 10 3.39 -16.66 -28.50
C GLU A 10 3.26 -15.13 -28.51
N LYS A 11 2.27 -14.60 -27.80
CA LYS A 11 2.07 -13.15 -27.68
C LYS A 11 3.27 -12.43 -27.04
N HIS A 12 3.93 -13.06 -26.07
CA HIS A 12 4.92 -12.39 -25.21
C HIS A 12 6.35 -12.93 -25.42
N TYR A 13 6.52 -14.04 -26.11
CA TYR A 13 7.79 -14.77 -26.16
C TYR A 13 8.96 -13.94 -26.67
N ASP A 14 8.79 -13.25 -27.80
CA ASP A 14 9.87 -12.51 -28.44
C ASP A 14 10.32 -11.31 -27.58
N GLU A 15 9.39 -10.56 -26.99
CA GLU A 15 9.71 -9.46 -26.08
C GLU A 15 10.35 -9.97 -24.78
N LEU A 16 9.77 -11.02 -24.18
CA LEU A 16 10.29 -11.61 -22.93
C LEU A 16 11.71 -12.14 -23.14
N LYS A 17 11.96 -12.84 -24.23
CA LYS A 17 13.28 -13.35 -24.57
C LYS A 17 14.29 -12.23 -24.81
N TRP A 18 13.87 -11.21 -25.54
CA TRP A 18 14.74 -10.06 -25.80
C TRP A 18 15.13 -9.34 -24.52
N LEU A 19 14.17 -8.98 -23.67
CA LEU A 19 14.43 -8.33 -22.38
C LEU A 19 15.32 -9.18 -21.47
N TYR A 20 15.07 -10.48 -21.42
CA TYR A 20 15.86 -11.39 -20.61
C TYR A 20 17.31 -11.47 -21.09
N CYS A 21 17.54 -11.60 -22.38
CA CYS A 21 18.89 -11.70 -22.96
C CYS A 21 19.64 -10.34 -22.95
N GLU A 22 18.95 -9.22 -23.01
CA GLU A 22 19.53 -7.89 -22.79
C GLU A 22 20.00 -7.73 -21.34
N LEU A 23 19.17 -8.16 -20.39
CA LEU A 23 19.51 -8.08 -18.98
C LEU A 23 20.62 -9.07 -18.60
N TYR A 24 20.62 -10.25 -19.21
CA TYR A 24 21.54 -11.35 -18.94
C TYR A 24 22.28 -11.77 -20.22
N PRO A 25 23.41 -11.13 -20.57
CA PRO A 25 24.23 -11.55 -21.69
C PRO A 25 24.63 -13.03 -21.56
N ASN A 26 24.45 -13.82 -22.61
CA ASN A 26 24.60 -15.27 -22.64
C ASN A 26 23.57 -16.06 -21.81
N GLY A 27 22.44 -15.45 -21.43
CA GLY A 27 21.38 -16.04 -20.60
C GLY A 27 20.46 -17.05 -21.31
N GLN A 28 20.71 -17.43 -22.58
CA GLN A 28 19.80 -18.25 -23.38
C GLN A 28 19.39 -19.55 -22.68
N ALA A 29 20.34 -20.31 -22.10
CA ALA A 29 20.04 -21.55 -21.38
C ALA A 29 19.17 -21.30 -20.14
N ARG A 30 19.42 -20.23 -19.39
CA ARG A 30 18.63 -19.84 -18.24
C ARG A 30 17.23 -19.36 -18.62
N PHE A 31 17.09 -18.74 -19.80
CA PHE A 31 15.78 -18.39 -20.37
C PHE A 31 14.95 -19.62 -20.71
N GLU A 32 15.60 -20.64 -21.28
CA GLU A 32 14.94 -21.92 -21.58
C GLU A 32 14.47 -22.64 -20.30
N GLU A 33 15.29 -22.61 -19.24
CA GLU A 33 14.90 -23.10 -17.91
C GLU A 33 13.67 -22.32 -17.36
N LEU A 34 13.66 -20.99 -17.48
CA LEU A 34 12.51 -20.16 -17.09
C LEU A 34 11.24 -20.56 -17.87
N CYS A 35 11.34 -20.74 -19.18
CA CYS A 35 10.21 -21.16 -20.00
C CYS A 35 9.68 -22.55 -19.59
N ALA A 36 10.57 -23.49 -19.29
CA ALA A 36 10.19 -24.80 -18.80
C ALA A 36 9.47 -24.74 -17.43
N ALA A 37 9.99 -23.91 -16.52
CA ALA A 37 9.36 -23.69 -15.22
C ALA A 37 7.97 -23.05 -15.36
N MET A 38 7.81 -22.03 -16.22
CA MET A 38 6.51 -21.40 -16.51
C MET A 38 5.48 -22.41 -17.03
N GLU A 39 5.89 -23.31 -17.93
CA GLU A 39 5.02 -24.38 -18.44
C GLU A 39 4.62 -25.36 -17.32
N GLN A 40 5.56 -25.71 -16.44
CA GLN A 40 5.31 -26.59 -15.31
C GLN A 40 4.30 -25.96 -14.34
N TRP A 41 4.52 -24.72 -13.90
CA TRP A 41 3.60 -24.01 -13.02
C TRP A 41 2.22 -23.84 -13.61
N TYR A 42 2.12 -23.59 -14.92
CA TYR A 42 0.81 -23.58 -15.60
C TYR A 42 0.14 -24.96 -15.57
N LYS A 43 0.88 -26.08 -15.75
CA LYS A 43 0.32 -27.43 -15.67
C LYS A 43 -0.22 -27.72 -14.27
N GLU A 44 0.54 -27.34 -13.24
CA GLU A 44 0.21 -27.56 -11.82
C GLU A 44 -0.92 -26.65 -11.32
N ARG A 45 -1.16 -25.52 -11.98
CA ARG A 45 -2.19 -24.58 -11.57
C ARG A 45 -3.57 -25.27 -11.53
N ASN A 46 -4.28 -25.10 -10.40
CA ASN A 46 -5.57 -25.71 -10.12
C ASN A 46 -6.61 -25.37 -11.21
N LYS A 47 -7.56 -26.30 -11.47
CA LYS A 47 -8.64 -26.10 -12.44
C LYS A 47 -9.55 -24.92 -12.07
N LYS A 48 -9.81 -24.68 -10.79
CA LYS A 48 -10.59 -23.53 -10.30
C LYS A 48 -9.88 -22.22 -10.68
N TRP A 49 -8.58 -22.13 -10.41
CA TRP A 49 -7.78 -20.94 -10.72
C TRP A 49 -7.67 -20.71 -12.23
N LYS A 50 -7.48 -21.75 -13.02
CA LYS A 50 -7.51 -21.64 -14.49
C LYS A 50 -8.89 -21.14 -14.99
N ALA A 51 -9.98 -21.52 -14.34
CA ALA A 51 -11.31 -21.02 -14.69
C ALA A 51 -11.47 -19.53 -14.33
N LEU A 52 -10.96 -19.13 -13.17
CA LEU A 52 -10.91 -17.73 -12.74
C LEU A 52 -10.04 -16.89 -13.67
N ASP A 53 -8.86 -17.38 -14.07
CA ASP A 53 -7.98 -16.74 -15.05
C ASP A 53 -8.72 -16.45 -16.37
N ARG A 54 -9.44 -17.45 -16.91
CA ARG A 54 -10.23 -17.28 -18.14
C ARG A 54 -11.34 -16.24 -18.00
N LYS A 55 -11.99 -16.19 -16.84
CA LYS A 55 -13.01 -15.18 -16.53
C LYS A 55 -12.39 -13.77 -16.51
N ARG A 56 -11.30 -13.61 -15.77
CA ARG A 56 -10.60 -12.32 -15.62
C ARG A 56 -9.90 -11.87 -16.90
N GLU A 57 -9.35 -12.79 -17.68
CA GLU A 57 -8.78 -12.48 -19.01
C GLU A 57 -9.82 -11.88 -19.97
N LYS A 58 -11.09 -12.28 -19.83
CA LYS A 58 -12.22 -11.69 -20.59
C LYS A 58 -12.72 -10.37 -20.00
N GLN A 59 -12.55 -10.19 -18.70
CA GLN A 59 -12.97 -9.01 -17.94
C GLN A 59 -11.73 -8.35 -17.33
N LYS A 60 -10.82 -7.86 -18.17
CA LYS A 60 -9.50 -7.33 -17.74
C LYS A 60 -9.61 -6.26 -16.64
N ASP A 61 -10.67 -5.49 -16.66
CA ASP A 61 -10.93 -4.40 -15.72
C ASP A 61 -11.72 -4.81 -14.47
N TRP A 62 -11.75 -6.12 -14.13
CA TRP A 62 -12.49 -6.64 -12.99
C TRP A 62 -12.14 -5.92 -11.67
N TYR A 63 -10.89 -5.49 -11.49
CA TYR A 63 -10.39 -4.79 -10.31
C TYR A 63 -10.65 -3.27 -10.34
N LYS A 64 -11.14 -2.70 -11.46
CA LYS A 64 -11.53 -1.29 -11.57
C LYS A 64 -12.99 -1.05 -11.18
N SER A 65 -13.70 -2.06 -10.70
CA SER A 65 -15.11 -1.95 -10.31
C SER A 65 -15.27 -0.92 -9.18
N GLN A 66 -16.31 -0.09 -9.27
CA GLN A 66 -16.70 0.82 -8.18
C GLN A 66 -17.01 0.11 -6.86
N LYS A 67 -17.23 -1.22 -6.90
CA LYS A 67 -17.47 -2.04 -5.71
C LYS A 67 -16.19 -2.54 -5.04
N MET A 68 -15.02 -2.29 -5.63
CA MET A 68 -13.75 -2.67 -4.99
C MET A 68 -13.55 -1.86 -3.72
N LEU A 69 -13.35 -2.58 -2.63
CA LEU A 69 -13.00 -2.07 -1.31
C LEU A 69 -12.01 -3.03 -0.66
N GLY A 70 -10.85 -2.48 -0.28
CA GLY A 70 -9.77 -3.25 0.33
C GLY A 70 -9.70 -3.09 1.84
N MET A 71 -9.20 -4.14 2.50
CA MET A 71 -8.74 -4.08 3.88
C MET A 71 -7.36 -4.73 3.99
N MET A 72 -6.44 -4.06 4.70
CA MET A 72 -5.13 -4.57 5.08
C MET A 72 -5.18 -5.08 6.51
N LEU A 73 -4.58 -6.25 6.77
CA LEU A 73 -4.48 -6.80 8.13
C LEU A 73 -3.28 -7.74 8.30
N TYR A 74 -2.74 -7.80 9.50
CA TYR A 74 -1.90 -8.90 9.97
C TYR A 74 -2.79 -10.02 10.49
N ILE A 75 -2.56 -11.26 10.06
CA ILE A 75 -3.38 -12.42 10.44
C ILE A 75 -3.37 -12.65 11.94
N ASP A 76 -2.19 -12.59 12.56
CA ASP A 76 -2.02 -12.77 14.02
C ASP A 76 -2.70 -11.66 14.83
N ALA A 77 -2.56 -10.41 14.39
CA ALA A 77 -3.17 -9.28 15.07
C ALA A 77 -4.70 -9.25 14.92
N PHE A 78 -5.24 -9.73 13.80
CA PHE A 78 -6.67 -9.71 13.52
C PHE A 78 -7.40 -10.94 14.08
N ALA A 79 -6.81 -12.13 13.96
CA ALA A 79 -7.52 -13.39 14.23
C ALA A 79 -6.61 -14.53 14.75
N ASP A 80 -5.46 -14.20 15.32
CA ASP A 80 -4.44 -15.12 15.86
C ASP A 80 -3.76 -16.00 14.80
N ASN A 81 -4.50 -16.58 13.86
CA ASN A 81 -3.99 -17.49 12.82
C ASN A 81 -4.97 -17.61 11.65
N ILE A 82 -4.60 -18.37 10.62
CA ILE A 82 -5.41 -18.56 9.40
C ILE A 82 -6.78 -19.17 9.74
N SER A 83 -6.84 -20.17 10.61
CA SER A 83 -8.11 -20.79 11.02
C SER A 83 -9.01 -19.80 11.80
N GLY A 84 -8.41 -18.88 12.56
CA GLY A 84 -9.12 -17.77 13.18
C GLY A 84 -9.68 -16.79 12.15
N LEU A 85 -8.87 -16.43 11.14
CA LEU A 85 -9.28 -15.51 10.07
C LEU A 85 -10.45 -16.10 9.25
N GLU A 86 -10.44 -17.40 8.98
CA GLU A 86 -11.58 -18.07 8.32
C GLU A 86 -12.91 -17.85 9.04
N LYS A 87 -12.89 -17.86 10.38
CA LYS A 87 -14.08 -17.61 11.20
C LYS A 87 -14.55 -16.15 11.19
N LYS A 88 -13.69 -15.25 10.69
CA LYS A 88 -13.96 -13.81 10.61
C LYS A 88 -14.31 -13.33 9.20
N LEU A 89 -14.41 -14.23 8.21
CA LEU A 89 -14.77 -13.87 6.84
C LEU A 89 -16.15 -13.22 6.73
N ASP A 90 -17.11 -13.61 7.58
CA ASP A 90 -18.44 -12.98 7.60
C ASP A 90 -18.38 -11.52 8.05
N TYR A 91 -17.50 -11.18 9.00
CA TYR A 91 -17.24 -9.80 9.40
C TYR A 91 -16.63 -8.99 8.26
N LEU A 92 -15.62 -9.54 7.58
CA LEU A 92 -15.02 -8.87 6.41
C LEU A 92 -16.04 -8.65 5.29
N LYS A 93 -16.94 -9.61 5.09
CA LYS A 93 -18.06 -9.47 4.14
C LYS A 93 -19.06 -8.41 4.59
N GLU A 94 -19.38 -8.34 5.87
CA GLU A 94 -20.19 -7.26 6.45
C GLU A 94 -19.56 -5.89 6.18
N CYS A 95 -18.24 -5.76 6.29
CA CYS A 95 -17.48 -4.57 5.89
C CYS A 95 -17.39 -4.36 4.37
N ASN A 96 -18.09 -5.15 3.55
CA ASN A 96 -18.03 -5.13 2.08
C ASN A 96 -16.61 -5.30 1.49
N VAL A 97 -15.69 -5.87 2.25
CA VAL A 97 -14.33 -6.14 1.79
C VAL A 97 -14.35 -7.20 0.70
N ASN A 98 -13.76 -6.89 -0.45
CA ASN A 98 -13.60 -7.82 -1.57
C ASN A 98 -12.18 -7.82 -2.15
N TYR A 99 -11.29 -7.05 -1.52
CA TYR A 99 -9.85 -7.05 -1.71
C TYR A 99 -9.21 -7.18 -0.32
N LEU A 100 -8.75 -8.38 0.04
CA LEU A 100 -8.14 -8.65 1.34
C LEU A 100 -6.62 -8.72 1.20
N HIS A 101 -5.92 -7.74 1.77
CA HIS A 101 -4.47 -7.70 1.79
C HIS A 101 -3.95 -8.29 3.10
N LEU A 102 -3.41 -9.49 3.01
CA LEU A 102 -2.72 -10.14 4.12
C LEU A 102 -1.29 -9.63 4.19
N MET A 103 -0.95 -8.97 5.31
CA MET A 103 0.42 -8.57 5.60
C MET A 103 1.32 -9.81 5.68
N PRO A 104 2.66 -9.66 5.60
CA PRO A 104 3.56 -10.80 5.43
C PRO A 104 3.27 -11.94 6.39
N PHE A 105 3.08 -13.13 5.84
CA PHE A 105 2.72 -14.34 6.59
C PHE A 105 3.67 -15.53 6.33
N LEU A 106 4.71 -15.33 5.53
CA LEU A 106 5.72 -16.36 5.27
C LEU A 106 6.67 -16.49 6.45
N ALA A 107 7.38 -17.62 6.52
CA ALA A 107 8.28 -17.93 7.62
C ALA A 107 9.40 -16.91 7.77
N THR A 108 9.56 -16.39 8.99
CA THR A 108 10.61 -15.45 9.40
C THR A 108 11.23 -15.86 10.71
N PRO A 109 12.48 -15.45 11.01
CA PRO A 109 13.11 -15.72 12.30
C PRO A 109 12.43 -14.92 13.42
N LYS A 110 12.43 -15.47 14.63
CA LYS A 110 12.00 -14.76 15.82
C LYS A 110 12.99 -13.62 16.13
N GLY A 111 12.47 -12.42 16.40
CA GLY A 111 13.28 -11.27 16.81
C GLY A 111 14.06 -10.56 15.70
N LYS A 112 13.97 -11.09 14.46
CA LYS A 112 14.62 -10.52 13.27
C LYS A 112 13.69 -10.63 12.07
N SER A 113 12.46 -10.20 12.27
CA SER A 113 11.37 -10.40 11.32
C SER A 113 11.08 -9.16 10.48
N ASP A 114 11.29 -7.95 11.03
CA ASP A 114 10.84 -6.70 10.41
C ASP A 114 9.37 -6.75 9.98
N GLY A 115 8.49 -7.16 10.91
CA GLY A 115 7.06 -7.27 10.59
C GLY A 115 6.72 -8.32 9.52
N GLY A 116 7.57 -9.32 9.33
CA GLY A 116 7.40 -10.39 8.36
C GLY A 116 8.19 -10.19 7.04
N TYR A 117 8.90 -9.08 6.88
CA TYR A 117 9.65 -8.78 5.65
C TYR A 117 11.03 -9.44 5.56
N ALA A 118 11.55 -10.03 6.64
CA ALA A 118 12.77 -10.84 6.61
C ALA A 118 12.45 -12.31 6.31
N VAL A 119 12.09 -12.62 5.06
CA VAL A 119 11.62 -13.95 4.66
C VAL A 119 12.74 -14.99 4.71
N ALA A 120 12.56 -16.04 5.52
CA ALA A 120 13.47 -17.18 5.63
C ALA A 120 13.10 -18.35 4.69
N ASP A 121 11.83 -18.47 4.33
CA ASP A 121 11.35 -19.49 3.39
C ASP A 121 10.08 -18.99 2.66
N TYR A 122 10.15 -18.91 1.34
CA TYR A 122 9.03 -18.45 0.49
C TYR A 122 7.92 -19.50 0.29
N ARG A 123 8.15 -20.74 0.73
CA ARG A 123 7.21 -21.86 0.53
C ARG A 123 6.62 -22.39 1.82
N THR A 124 6.89 -21.71 2.92
CA THR A 124 6.38 -22.05 4.25
C THR A 124 5.67 -20.86 4.86
N VAL A 125 4.44 -21.07 5.32
CA VAL A 125 3.72 -20.10 6.17
C VAL A 125 4.39 -20.04 7.54
N GLN A 126 4.42 -18.88 8.18
CA GLN A 126 4.90 -18.76 9.56
C GLN A 126 4.20 -19.81 10.44
N PRO A 127 4.94 -20.71 11.12
CA PRO A 127 4.32 -21.84 11.82
C PRO A 127 3.25 -21.48 12.85
N SER A 128 3.34 -20.30 13.46
CA SER A 128 2.30 -19.81 14.39
C SER A 128 0.99 -19.42 13.68
N LEU A 129 1.02 -19.16 12.38
CA LEU A 129 -0.16 -18.76 11.62
C LEU A 129 -0.88 -19.94 10.98
N GLY A 130 -0.18 -21.04 10.68
CA GLY A 130 -0.74 -22.19 10.02
C GLY A 130 0.20 -22.82 9.00
N THR A 131 -0.37 -23.48 8.02
CA THR A 131 0.34 -24.19 6.95
C THR A 131 0.03 -23.59 5.58
N MET A 132 0.73 -24.05 4.55
CA MET A 132 0.45 -23.66 3.16
C MET A 132 -0.89 -24.24 2.67
N GLU A 133 -1.29 -25.39 3.19
CA GLU A 133 -2.59 -26.00 2.95
C GLU A 133 -3.71 -25.14 3.54
N ASP A 134 -3.54 -24.63 4.77
CA ASP A 134 -4.50 -23.72 5.39
C ASP A 134 -4.66 -22.42 4.56
N LEU A 135 -3.55 -21.90 4.01
CA LEU A 135 -3.61 -20.73 3.12
C LEU A 135 -4.41 -21.02 1.84
N ALA A 136 -4.20 -22.20 1.25
CA ALA A 136 -4.94 -22.59 0.05
C ALA A 136 -6.44 -22.77 0.32
N GLU A 137 -6.81 -23.32 1.48
CA GLU A 137 -8.21 -23.42 1.91
C GLU A 137 -8.83 -22.04 2.18
N LEU A 138 -8.12 -21.16 2.87
CA LEU A 138 -8.55 -19.76 3.07
C LEU A 138 -8.80 -19.08 1.73
N SER A 139 -7.89 -19.26 0.75
CA SER A 139 -8.03 -18.68 -0.59
C SER A 139 -9.33 -19.15 -1.28
N GLU A 140 -9.64 -20.46 -1.20
CA GLU A 140 -10.89 -20.98 -1.76
C GLU A 140 -12.12 -20.37 -1.08
N LYS A 141 -12.14 -20.27 0.25
CA LYS A 141 -13.23 -19.68 1.03
C LYS A 141 -13.43 -18.19 0.73
N CYS A 142 -12.33 -17.45 0.58
CA CYS A 142 -12.37 -16.04 0.18
C CYS A 142 -12.99 -15.88 -1.21
N HIS A 143 -12.57 -16.69 -2.20
CA HIS A 143 -13.13 -16.63 -3.54
C HIS A 143 -14.61 -17.00 -3.59
N ASP A 144 -15.05 -17.97 -2.79
CA ASP A 144 -16.45 -18.36 -2.67
C ASP A 144 -17.33 -17.20 -2.11
N GLN A 145 -16.72 -16.30 -1.34
CA GLN A 145 -17.36 -15.07 -0.84
C GLN A 145 -17.12 -13.83 -1.72
N GLY A 146 -16.43 -13.99 -2.85
CA GLY A 146 -16.14 -12.90 -3.78
C GLY A 146 -15.00 -11.99 -3.38
N MET A 147 -14.13 -12.43 -2.44
CA MET A 147 -12.94 -11.73 -2.01
C MET A 147 -11.72 -12.18 -2.81
N SER A 148 -10.87 -11.23 -3.22
CA SER A 148 -9.57 -11.49 -3.83
C SER A 148 -8.48 -11.31 -2.78
N LEU A 149 -7.48 -12.19 -2.77
CA LEU A 149 -6.36 -12.15 -1.83
C LEU A 149 -5.15 -11.45 -2.42
N CYS A 150 -4.61 -10.49 -1.68
CA CYS A 150 -3.31 -9.89 -1.91
C CYS A 150 -2.31 -10.37 -0.87
N MET A 151 -1.07 -10.61 -1.31
CA MET A 151 0.06 -10.94 -0.45
C MET A 151 1.29 -10.09 -0.75
N ASP A 152 2.12 -9.88 0.26
CA ASP A 152 3.43 -9.28 0.09
C ASP A 152 4.43 -10.30 -0.48
N PHE A 153 5.16 -9.89 -1.51
CA PHE A 153 6.23 -10.66 -2.11
C PHE A 153 7.54 -9.86 -2.04
N VAL A 154 8.37 -10.24 -1.08
CA VAL A 154 9.65 -9.58 -0.83
C VAL A 154 10.66 -10.05 -1.86
N MET A 155 11.00 -9.19 -2.82
CA MET A 155 11.95 -9.52 -3.89
C MET A 155 13.34 -8.96 -3.65
N ASN A 156 13.47 -7.83 -2.96
CA ASN A 156 14.75 -7.14 -2.85
C ASN A 156 15.79 -7.92 -2.03
N HIS A 157 15.34 -8.65 -1.00
CA HIS A 157 16.22 -9.30 -0.02
C HIS A 157 15.61 -10.58 0.54
N THR A 158 16.43 -11.36 1.25
CA THR A 158 15.99 -12.46 2.10
C THR A 158 16.49 -12.25 3.53
N SER A 159 15.91 -13.00 4.47
CA SER A 159 16.51 -13.14 5.81
C SER A 159 17.91 -13.77 5.73
N GLU A 160 18.79 -13.40 6.67
CA GLU A 160 20.07 -14.09 6.88
C GLU A 160 19.90 -15.58 7.23
N GLU A 161 18.69 -15.98 7.63
CA GLU A 161 18.34 -17.38 7.93
C GLU A 161 17.71 -18.14 6.74
N HIS A 162 17.57 -17.49 5.59
CA HIS A 162 17.19 -18.18 4.36
C HIS A 162 18.23 -19.25 3.98
N GLU A 163 17.78 -20.36 3.39
CA GLU A 163 18.68 -21.46 3.02
C GLU A 163 19.86 -20.99 2.14
N TRP A 164 19.62 -20.06 1.21
CA TRP A 164 20.69 -19.49 0.38
C TRP A 164 21.71 -18.71 1.21
N ALA A 165 21.26 -17.97 2.20
CA ALA A 165 22.12 -17.20 3.08
C ALA A 165 22.99 -18.12 3.95
N LYS A 166 22.42 -19.18 4.51
CA LYS A 166 23.14 -20.20 5.28
C LYS A 166 24.22 -20.90 4.45
N ARG A 167 23.90 -21.25 3.21
CA ARG A 167 24.87 -21.87 2.29
C ARG A 167 25.95 -20.88 1.84
N ALA A 168 25.60 -19.62 1.65
CA ALA A 168 26.58 -18.56 1.37
C ALA A 168 27.57 -18.37 2.54
N LEU A 169 27.08 -18.40 3.79
CA LEU A 169 27.93 -18.38 5.00
C LEU A 169 28.83 -19.62 5.11
N ALA A 170 28.36 -20.78 4.68
CA ALA A 170 29.16 -22.01 4.61
C ALA A 170 30.26 -21.94 3.52
N GLY A 171 30.34 -20.85 2.76
CA GLY A 171 31.39 -20.63 1.75
C GLY A 171 31.04 -21.15 0.36
N GLU A 172 29.80 -21.58 0.12
CA GLU A 172 29.37 -22.04 -1.19
C GLU A 172 29.27 -20.87 -2.16
N LYS A 173 30.20 -20.80 -3.11
CA LYS A 173 30.35 -19.67 -4.04
C LYS A 173 29.08 -19.40 -4.85
N GLU A 174 28.40 -20.45 -5.31
CA GLU A 174 27.12 -20.30 -6.04
C GLU A 174 26.07 -19.52 -5.25
N TYR A 175 26.02 -19.71 -3.93
CA TYR A 175 25.08 -19.02 -3.05
C TYR A 175 25.58 -17.63 -2.64
N GLN A 176 26.91 -17.45 -2.50
CA GLN A 176 27.47 -16.10 -2.32
C GLN A 176 27.17 -15.19 -3.52
N ASP A 177 27.18 -15.72 -4.74
CA ASP A 177 26.89 -15.00 -5.97
C ASP A 177 25.41 -14.60 -6.11
N ARG A 178 24.53 -15.13 -5.26
CA ARG A 178 23.12 -14.70 -5.16
C ARG A 178 22.92 -13.42 -4.34
N TYR A 179 23.96 -12.97 -3.62
CA TYR A 179 24.01 -11.77 -2.79
C TYR A 179 25.21 -10.90 -3.18
N PHE A 180 25.45 -9.83 -2.45
CA PHE A 180 26.60 -8.96 -2.64
C PHE A 180 27.55 -9.13 -1.46
N PHE A 181 28.59 -9.96 -1.62
CA PHE A 181 29.64 -10.20 -0.63
C PHE A 181 30.96 -9.55 -1.03
N PHE A 182 31.65 -8.92 -0.07
CA PHE A 182 32.94 -8.25 -0.26
C PHE A 182 33.91 -8.62 0.84
N ASP A 183 35.18 -8.85 0.48
CA ASP A 183 36.24 -9.25 1.43
C ASP A 183 36.69 -8.10 2.33
N ASN A 184 36.52 -6.85 1.89
CA ASN A 184 36.89 -5.64 2.62
C ASN A 184 35.90 -4.52 2.32
N TYR A 185 36.12 -3.34 2.92
CA TYR A 185 35.22 -2.18 2.79
C TYR A 185 35.53 -1.27 1.59
N ASP A 186 36.45 -1.63 0.68
CA ASP A 186 36.84 -0.77 -0.44
C ASP A 186 35.66 -0.53 -1.39
N ILE A 187 35.06 -1.60 -1.92
CA ILE A 187 33.88 -1.50 -2.81
C ILE A 187 32.63 -1.02 -2.04
N PRO A 188 32.29 -1.55 -0.85
CA PRO A 188 31.23 -1.00 -0.01
C PRO A 188 31.33 0.51 0.18
N SER A 189 32.52 1.04 0.47
CA SER A 189 32.72 2.49 0.65
C SER A 189 32.41 3.31 -0.61
N GLU A 190 32.61 2.74 -1.81
CA GLU A 190 32.23 3.40 -3.06
C GLU A 190 30.71 3.42 -3.27
N TYR A 191 30.02 2.35 -2.89
CA TYR A 191 28.54 2.34 -2.87
C TYR A 191 27.98 3.40 -1.91
N GLU A 192 28.53 3.50 -0.70
CA GLU A 192 28.06 4.47 0.32
C GLU A 192 28.15 5.93 -0.13
N LYS A 193 29.01 6.26 -1.12
CA LYS A 193 29.09 7.61 -1.68
C LYS A 193 27.86 8.02 -2.47
N THR A 194 27.10 7.06 -3.00
CA THR A 194 25.97 7.32 -3.92
C THR A 194 24.66 6.71 -3.48
N CYS A 195 24.68 5.64 -2.66
CA CYS A 195 23.49 4.97 -2.17
C CYS A 195 22.98 5.65 -0.89
N PRO A 196 21.81 6.31 -0.92
CA PRO A 196 21.21 6.86 0.29
C PRO A 196 20.78 5.73 1.25
N GLN A 197 20.96 5.95 2.55
CA GLN A 197 20.47 5.03 3.58
C GLN A 197 18.94 5.11 3.68
N VAL A 198 18.29 3.99 3.95
CA VAL A 198 16.82 3.93 4.13
C VAL A 198 16.46 4.26 5.57
N PHE A 199 17.19 3.71 6.52
CA PHE A 199 16.97 3.89 7.97
C PHE A 199 18.25 4.40 8.64
N PRO A 200 18.64 5.67 8.43
CA PRO A 200 19.95 6.19 8.89
C PRO A 200 20.12 6.16 10.40
N THR A 201 19.05 6.12 11.18
CA THR A 201 19.08 6.09 12.63
C THR A 201 18.85 4.68 13.19
N THR A 202 17.87 3.96 12.65
CA THR A 202 17.46 2.64 13.15
C THR A 202 18.37 1.52 12.65
N ALA A 203 18.82 1.57 11.39
CA ALA A 203 19.70 0.59 10.76
C ALA A 203 20.71 1.32 9.85
N PRO A 204 21.72 2.00 10.41
CA PRO A 204 22.66 2.82 9.66
C PRO A 204 23.59 2.00 8.78
N GLY A 205 23.91 2.55 7.60
CA GLY A 205 24.75 1.92 6.59
C GLY A 205 23.97 1.08 5.60
N ASN A 206 24.66 0.66 4.52
CA ASN A 206 24.12 -0.24 3.51
C ASN A 206 24.88 -1.58 3.46
N PHE A 207 25.83 -1.79 4.39
CA PHE A 207 26.65 -2.99 4.45
C PHE A 207 26.87 -3.45 5.88
N THR A 208 26.74 -4.76 6.11
CA THR A 208 26.94 -5.39 7.42
C THR A 208 28.14 -6.33 7.38
N TRP A 209 29.07 -6.16 8.34
CA TRP A 209 30.16 -7.11 8.54
C TRP A 209 29.66 -8.42 9.12
N ARG A 210 30.11 -9.53 8.53
CA ARG A 210 29.80 -10.89 8.99
C ARG A 210 31.07 -11.56 9.51
N GLU A 211 31.18 -11.71 10.82
CA GLU A 211 32.34 -12.32 11.48
C GLU A 211 32.49 -13.81 11.13
N ASP A 212 31.38 -14.48 10.92
CA ASP A 212 31.29 -15.91 10.62
C ASP A 212 31.91 -16.29 9.25
N CYS A 213 31.96 -15.39 8.29
CA CYS A 213 32.57 -15.61 6.99
C CYS A 213 33.64 -14.56 6.61
N HIS A 214 33.96 -13.63 7.52
CA HIS A 214 34.91 -12.53 7.30
C HIS A 214 34.65 -11.72 6.03
N LYS A 215 33.39 -11.32 5.81
CA LYS A 215 32.95 -10.54 4.63
C LYS A 215 31.92 -9.49 5.02
N PHE A 216 31.87 -8.43 4.21
CA PHE A 216 30.72 -7.53 4.19
C PHE A 216 29.64 -8.07 3.27
N VAL A 217 28.37 -7.95 3.69
CA VAL A 217 27.20 -8.23 2.86
C VAL A 217 26.36 -6.97 2.72
N MET A 218 25.76 -6.75 1.55
CA MET A 218 24.86 -5.61 1.31
C MET A 218 23.55 -5.81 2.03
N THR A 219 23.13 -4.79 2.80
CA THR A 219 21.94 -4.79 3.64
C THR A 219 21.27 -3.41 3.57
N THR A 220 20.52 -3.17 2.51
CA THR A 220 19.87 -1.86 2.25
C THR A 220 18.88 -1.47 3.35
N PHE A 221 18.24 -2.45 4.00
CA PHE A 221 17.26 -2.25 5.06
C PHE A 221 17.86 -2.63 6.43
N TYR A 222 17.50 -3.77 6.99
CA TYR A 222 18.07 -4.21 8.27
C TYR A 222 19.31 -5.09 8.10
N PRO A 223 20.21 -5.16 9.07
CA PRO A 223 21.44 -5.97 9.01
C PRO A 223 21.22 -7.48 8.74
N TYR A 224 20.03 -7.99 9.07
CA TYR A 224 19.62 -9.36 8.86
C TYR A 224 18.82 -9.59 7.56
N GLN A 225 18.64 -8.53 6.73
CA GLN A 225 17.99 -8.58 5.41
C GLN A 225 19.04 -8.39 4.33
N TRP A 226 19.41 -9.47 3.63
CA TRP A 226 20.51 -9.46 2.68
C TRP A 226 20.01 -9.24 1.27
N ASP A 227 20.53 -8.22 0.61
CA ASP A 227 20.13 -7.83 -0.74
C ASP A 227 20.48 -8.90 -1.78
N LEU A 228 19.49 -9.27 -2.58
CA LEU A 228 19.60 -10.23 -3.66
C LEU A 228 20.27 -9.62 -4.90
N ASN A 229 21.17 -10.37 -5.52
CA ASN A 229 21.90 -9.98 -6.71
C ASN A 229 21.13 -10.37 -7.98
N TYR A 230 20.28 -9.50 -8.47
CA TYR A 230 19.53 -9.73 -9.72
C TYR A 230 20.37 -9.64 -10.99
N ALA A 231 21.65 -9.28 -10.94
CA ALA A 231 22.56 -9.48 -12.07
C ALA A 231 22.85 -10.98 -12.31
N ASN A 232 22.55 -11.84 -11.34
CA ASN A 232 22.58 -13.28 -11.47
C ASN A 232 21.21 -13.81 -11.95
N PRO A 233 21.09 -14.37 -13.18
CA PRO A 233 19.81 -14.85 -13.71
C PRO A 233 19.18 -15.99 -12.89
N VAL A 234 19.98 -16.73 -12.10
CA VAL A 234 19.46 -17.75 -11.20
C VAL A 234 18.55 -17.13 -10.14
N VAL A 235 18.91 -15.96 -9.61
CA VAL A 235 18.10 -15.24 -8.60
C VAL A 235 16.75 -14.88 -9.19
N PHE A 236 16.70 -14.28 -10.39
CA PHE A 236 15.46 -13.94 -11.05
C PHE A 236 14.58 -15.18 -11.28
N ASN A 237 15.14 -16.24 -11.86
CA ASN A 237 14.39 -17.47 -12.16
C ASN A 237 13.81 -18.11 -10.89
N GLU A 238 14.60 -18.20 -9.82
CA GLU A 238 14.15 -18.80 -8.55
C GLU A 238 13.08 -17.93 -7.86
N MET A 239 13.22 -16.61 -7.91
CA MET A 239 12.20 -15.72 -7.34
C MET A 239 10.89 -15.77 -8.14
N VAL A 240 10.95 -15.89 -9.47
CA VAL A 240 9.77 -16.15 -10.30
C VAL A 240 9.14 -17.50 -9.94
N ASN A 241 9.93 -18.56 -9.71
CA ASN A 241 9.43 -19.85 -9.25
C ASN A 241 8.69 -19.74 -7.91
N ASN A 242 9.23 -19.00 -6.96
CA ASN A 242 8.58 -18.76 -5.66
C ASN A 242 7.27 -17.98 -5.82
N MET A 243 7.25 -16.93 -6.65
CA MET A 243 6.03 -16.18 -6.94
C MET A 243 4.94 -17.09 -7.54
N LEU A 244 5.28 -17.89 -8.56
CA LEU A 244 4.32 -18.77 -9.24
C LEU A 244 3.81 -19.90 -8.32
N TYR A 245 4.66 -20.40 -7.42
CA TYR A 245 4.25 -21.34 -6.38
C TYR A 245 3.17 -20.74 -5.49
N LEU A 246 3.40 -19.51 -4.97
CA LEU A 246 2.47 -18.82 -4.08
C LEU A 246 1.15 -18.44 -4.78
N VAL A 247 1.24 -17.98 -6.02
CA VAL A 247 0.06 -17.70 -6.84
C VAL A 247 -0.79 -18.94 -7.09
N ASN A 248 -0.17 -20.13 -7.17
CA ASN A 248 -0.88 -21.39 -7.29
C ASN A 248 -1.60 -21.84 -6.01
N GLN A 249 -1.31 -21.19 -4.86
CA GLN A 249 -2.12 -21.35 -3.63
C GLN A 249 -3.41 -20.52 -3.64
N GLY A 250 -3.66 -19.75 -4.69
CA GLY A 250 -4.89 -18.97 -4.86
C GLY A 250 -4.74 -17.47 -4.61
N ILE A 251 -3.51 -16.96 -4.55
CA ILE A 251 -3.25 -15.52 -4.47
C ILE A 251 -3.62 -14.86 -5.80
N ASP A 252 -4.35 -13.74 -5.70
CA ASP A 252 -4.86 -12.96 -6.83
C ASP A 252 -4.01 -11.74 -7.15
N ILE A 253 -3.37 -11.17 -6.13
CA ILE A 253 -2.61 -9.93 -6.24
C ILE A 253 -1.28 -10.11 -5.53
N VAL A 254 -0.20 -9.90 -6.26
CA VAL A 254 1.15 -9.94 -5.72
C VAL A 254 1.63 -8.50 -5.49
N ARG A 255 1.74 -8.11 -4.23
CA ARG A 255 2.36 -6.84 -3.85
C ARG A 255 3.87 -7.03 -3.83
N ILE A 256 4.54 -6.41 -4.79
CA ILE A 256 6.00 -6.46 -4.88
C ILE A 256 6.56 -5.40 -3.94
N ASP A 257 7.24 -5.89 -2.90
CA ASP A 257 7.86 -5.07 -1.87
C ASP A 257 9.10 -4.36 -2.40
N ALA A 258 9.32 -3.12 -1.97
CA ALA A 258 10.53 -2.33 -2.22
C ALA A 258 11.01 -2.36 -3.68
N VAL A 259 10.09 -2.27 -4.64
CA VAL A 259 10.35 -2.40 -6.08
C VAL A 259 11.54 -1.55 -6.56
N PRO A 260 11.66 -0.26 -6.18
CA PRO A 260 12.74 0.60 -6.67
C PRO A 260 14.16 0.11 -6.37
N TYR A 261 14.32 -0.79 -5.40
CA TYR A 261 15.61 -1.20 -4.86
C TYR A 261 16.15 -2.51 -5.47
N ILE A 262 15.38 -3.22 -6.29
CA ILE A 262 15.68 -4.58 -6.75
C ILE A 262 17.02 -4.69 -7.49
N TRP A 263 17.45 -3.67 -8.24
CA TRP A 263 18.71 -3.68 -8.98
C TRP A 263 19.78 -2.82 -8.31
N LYS A 264 20.99 -3.38 -8.18
CA LYS A 264 22.15 -2.69 -7.59
C LYS A 264 23.23 -2.46 -8.63
N GLN A 265 23.76 -1.24 -8.68
CA GLN A 265 24.86 -0.89 -9.59
C GLN A 265 25.77 0.15 -8.94
N LEU A 266 27.06 -0.17 -8.88
CA LEU A 266 28.08 0.73 -8.35
C LEU A 266 28.06 2.09 -9.07
N GLY A 267 28.23 3.18 -8.30
CA GLY A 267 28.23 4.55 -8.83
C GLY A 267 26.83 5.12 -9.12
N THR A 268 25.78 4.42 -8.72
CA THR A 268 24.39 4.88 -8.80
C THR A 268 23.75 4.95 -7.41
N THR A 269 22.52 5.48 -7.34
CA THR A 269 21.74 5.46 -6.09
C THR A 269 21.19 4.08 -5.74
N CYS A 270 21.34 3.06 -6.58
CA CYS A 270 20.71 1.74 -6.47
C CYS A 270 19.17 1.81 -6.31
N ARG A 271 18.56 2.86 -6.86
CA ARG A 271 17.10 3.09 -6.83
C ARG A 271 16.61 3.53 -8.20
N ASN A 272 15.43 3.05 -8.61
CA ASN A 272 14.76 3.42 -9.86
C ASN A 272 15.62 3.21 -11.13
N LEU A 273 16.48 2.21 -11.14
CA LEU A 273 17.32 1.93 -12.29
C LEU A 273 16.50 1.28 -13.43
N PRO A 274 16.90 1.49 -14.71
CA PRO A 274 16.16 0.94 -15.85
C PRO A 274 15.95 -0.58 -15.79
N GLN A 275 16.90 -1.30 -15.20
CA GLN A 275 16.82 -2.76 -15.03
C GLN A 275 15.66 -3.19 -14.12
N VAL A 276 15.28 -2.35 -13.15
CA VAL A 276 14.10 -2.61 -12.30
C VAL A 276 12.84 -2.65 -13.17
N HIS A 277 12.67 -1.68 -14.06
CA HIS A 277 11.55 -1.64 -15.02
C HIS A 277 11.55 -2.86 -15.94
N THR A 278 12.72 -3.28 -16.43
CA THR A 278 12.86 -4.51 -17.21
C THR A 278 12.38 -5.74 -16.44
N ILE A 279 12.78 -5.88 -15.17
CA ILE A 279 12.37 -6.99 -14.29
C ILE A 279 10.86 -6.98 -14.09
N VAL A 280 10.27 -5.84 -13.73
CA VAL A 280 8.81 -5.73 -13.50
C VAL A 280 8.04 -6.03 -14.79
N ARG A 281 8.52 -5.52 -15.94
CA ARG A 281 7.92 -5.83 -17.25
C ARG A 281 7.96 -7.32 -17.56
N MET A 282 9.07 -8.01 -17.31
CA MET A 282 9.18 -9.46 -17.48
C MET A 282 8.21 -10.20 -16.55
N MET A 283 8.13 -9.82 -15.28
CA MET A 283 7.17 -10.39 -14.33
C MET A 283 5.73 -10.22 -14.80
N ARG A 284 5.39 -9.04 -15.34
CA ARG A 284 4.06 -8.78 -15.93
C ARG A 284 3.76 -9.77 -17.06
N MET A 285 4.66 -9.95 -18.01
CA MET A 285 4.48 -10.90 -19.12
C MET A 285 4.38 -12.34 -18.62
N ILE A 286 5.21 -12.73 -17.64
CA ILE A 286 5.16 -14.07 -17.04
C ILE A 286 3.80 -14.34 -16.40
N THR A 287 3.26 -13.39 -15.63
CA THR A 287 1.91 -13.55 -15.06
C THR A 287 0.84 -13.63 -16.14
N GLU A 288 0.90 -12.80 -17.18
CA GLU A 288 -0.04 -12.85 -18.31
C GLU A 288 0.02 -14.18 -19.08
N ILE A 289 1.17 -14.87 -19.10
CA ILE A 289 1.32 -16.20 -19.73
C ILE A 289 0.76 -17.30 -18.84
N VAL A 290 1.17 -17.33 -17.57
CA VAL A 290 0.92 -18.45 -16.65
C VAL A 290 -0.41 -18.33 -15.92
N CYS A 291 -0.73 -17.16 -15.42
CA CYS A 291 -1.85 -16.87 -14.52
C CYS A 291 -2.48 -15.49 -14.80
N PRO A 292 -3.10 -15.29 -15.99
CA PRO A 292 -3.52 -13.97 -16.48
C PRO A 292 -4.61 -13.27 -15.65
N GLY A 293 -5.15 -13.96 -14.65
CA GLY A 293 -6.06 -13.37 -13.67
C GLY A 293 -5.37 -12.71 -12.49
N VAL A 294 -4.05 -12.86 -12.36
CA VAL A 294 -3.25 -12.33 -11.26
C VAL A 294 -2.73 -10.93 -11.58
N LEU A 295 -2.78 -10.05 -10.58
CA LEU A 295 -2.34 -8.66 -10.71
C LEU A 295 -1.01 -8.44 -9.98
N LEU A 296 -0.22 -7.49 -10.47
CA LEU A 296 0.97 -6.96 -9.79
C LEU A 296 0.65 -5.60 -9.20
N LEU A 297 0.90 -5.46 -7.91
CA LEU A 297 0.85 -4.21 -7.16
C LEU A 297 2.28 -3.83 -6.76
N GLY A 298 2.77 -2.69 -7.22
CA GLY A 298 4.11 -2.21 -6.87
C GLY A 298 4.08 -1.30 -5.65
N GLU A 299 5.01 -1.52 -4.73
CA GLU A 299 5.29 -0.56 -3.68
C GLU A 299 6.42 0.38 -4.11
N VAL A 300 6.07 1.66 -4.29
CA VAL A 300 7.00 2.72 -4.70
C VAL A 300 6.73 3.95 -3.84
N VAL A 301 7.48 4.10 -2.74
CA VAL A 301 7.32 5.21 -1.79
C VAL A 301 8.26 6.35 -2.22
N MET A 302 7.81 7.16 -3.18
CA MET A 302 8.58 8.26 -3.77
C MET A 302 7.65 9.38 -4.25
N GLU A 303 8.21 10.47 -4.75
CA GLU A 303 7.48 11.56 -5.38
C GLU A 303 6.72 11.06 -6.64
N PRO A 304 5.60 11.69 -7.03
CA PRO A 304 4.73 11.19 -8.11
C PRO A 304 5.43 10.93 -9.43
N GLU A 305 6.38 11.79 -9.80
CA GLU A 305 7.16 11.65 -11.04
C GLU A 305 7.97 10.36 -11.09
N LYS A 306 8.36 9.81 -9.93
CA LYS A 306 9.10 8.55 -9.83
C LYS A 306 8.17 7.35 -9.65
N VAL A 307 6.94 7.55 -9.18
CA VAL A 307 5.95 6.48 -9.00
C VAL A 307 5.31 6.07 -10.32
N VAL A 308 4.82 7.05 -11.10
CA VAL A 308 4.06 6.82 -12.34
C VAL A 308 4.78 5.90 -13.35
N PRO A 309 6.11 5.99 -13.57
CA PRO A 309 6.83 5.11 -14.49
C PRO A 309 6.65 3.61 -14.22
N TYR A 310 6.32 3.21 -12.98
CA TYR A 310 6.10 1.79 -12.62
C TYR A 310 4.77 1.20 -13.12
N PHE A 311 3.88 2.02 -13.69
CA PHE A 311 2.79 1.51 -14.52
C PHE A 311 3.29 1.04 -15.90
N GLY A 312 4.49 1.48 -16.30
CA GLY A 312 4.99 1.34 -17.67
C GLY A 312 4.24 2.26 -18.62
N THR A 313 4.03 1.79 -19.84
CA THR A 313 3.17 2.47 -20.84
C THR A 313 1.94 1.62 -21.13
N LEU A 314 0.92 2.20 -21.79
CA LEU A 314 -0.26 1.44 -22.20
C LEU A 314 0.07 0.27 -23.14
N GLU A 315 1.14 0.40 -23.93
CA GLU A 315 1.62 -0.65 -24.85
C GLU A 315 2.53 -1.66 -24.16
N LYS A 316 3.31 -1.21 -23.18
CA LYS A 316 4.27 -2.01 -22.40
C LYS A 316 4.00 -1.84 -20.91
N PRO A 317 2.88 -2.36 -20.39
CA PRO A 317 2.51 -2.20 -18.99
C PRO A 317 3.44 -2.99 -18.06
N GLU A 318 3.71 -2.39 -16.91
CA GLU A 318 4.44 -2.99 -15.78
C GLU A 318 3.47 -3.38 -14.66
N CYS A 319 3.41 -2.65 -13.55
CA CYS A 319 2.42 -2.92 -12.50
C CYS A 319 1.00 -2.64 -12.99
N HIS A 320 0.03 -3.41 -12.47
CA HIS A 320 -1.39 -3.14 -12.67
C HIS A 320 -1.87 -2.01 -11.75
N MET A 321 -1.30 -1.97 -10.55
CA MET A 321 -1.69 -1.05 -9.48
C MET A 321 -0.45 -0.53 -8.75
N LEU A 322 -0.55 0.68 -8.21
CA LEU A 322 0.45 1.30 -7.34
C LEU A 322 -0.23 1.96 -6.14
N TYR A 323 0.50 2.15 -5.05
CA TYR A 323 0.02 2.92 -3.91
C TYR A 323 0.03 4.42 -4.21
N ASN A 324 -1.02 5.12 -3.81
CA ASN A 324 -1.12 6.58 -3.91
C ASN A 324 -0.47 7.27 -2.69
N VAL A 325 0.83 7.05 -2.53
CA VAL A 325 1.61 7.49 -1.36
C VAL A 325 1.60 9.01 -1.21
N THR A 326 1.81 9.72 -2.31
CA THR A 326 1.94 11.20 -2.27
C THR A 326 0.61 11.86 -1.89
N THR A 327 -0.51 11.37 -2.41
CA THR A 327 -1.84 11.86 -2.02
C THR A 327 -2.13 11.55 -0.56
N MET A 328 -1.74 10.36 -0.07
CA MET A 328 -1.87 9.98 1.33
C MET A 328 -1.09 10.94 2.24
N ALA A 329 0.20 11.17 1.98
CA ALA A 329 1.02 12.09 2.76
C ALA A 329 0.50 13.55 2.69
N SER A 330 0.05 13.99 1.50
CA SER A 330 -0.56 15.31 1.31
C SER A 330 -1.89 15.45 2.06
N THR A 331 -2.64 14.37 2.26
CA THR A 331 -3.86 14.37 3.08
C THR A 331 -3.54 14.70 4.53
N TRP A 332 -2.54 14.03 5.13
CA TRP A 332 -2.12 14.32 6.50
C TRP A 332 -1.49 15.71 6.64
N HIS A 333 -0.71 16.16 5.66
CA HIS A 333 -0.28 17.56 5.57
C HIS A 333 -1.48 18.52 5.66
N THR A 334 -2.52 18.26 4.87
CA THR A 334 -3.73 19.10 4.85
C THR A 334 -4.48 19.08 6.18
N VAL A 335 -4.55 17.93 6.86
CA VAL A 335 -5.13 17.84 8.23
C VAL A 335 -4.38 18.75 9.21
N ALA A 336 -3.04 18.77 9.15
CA ALA A 336 -2.21 19.55 10.07
C ALA A 336 -2.23 21.06 9.77
N THR A 337 -2.38 21.45 8.51
CA THR A 337 -2.23 22.84 8.07
C THR A 337 -3.55 23.55 7.71
N ALA A 338 -4.63 22.79 7.53
CA ALA A 338 -5.88 23.25 6.90
C ALA A 338 -5.64 23.94 5.53
N ASP A 339 -4.60 23.49 4.80
CA ASP A 339 -4.25 24.01 3.47
C ASP A 339 -4.31 22.91 2.42
N THR A 340 -5.35 22.93 1.59
CA THR A 340 -5.64 21.92 0.57
C THR A 340 -4.83 22.10 -0.71
N ARG A 341 -4.07 23.17 -0.87
CA ARG A 341 -3.40 23.50 -2.14
C ARG A 341 -2.46 22.38 -2.62
N LEU A 342 -1.65 21.81 -1.72
CA LEU A 342 -0.78 20.68 -2.06
C LEU A 342 -1.60 19.45 -2.45
N LEU A 343 -2.61 19.11 -1.64
CA LEU A 343 -3.48 17.96 -1.90
C LEU A 343 -4.21 18.09 -3.23
N LYS A 344 -4.76 19.28 -3.53
CA LYS A 344 -5.38 19.59 -4.82
C LYS A 344 -4.38 19.41 -5.97
N HIS A 345 -3.16 19.95 -5.83
CA HIS A 345 -2.10 19.81 -6.83
C HIS A 345 -1.78 18.32 -7.12
N GLN A 346 -1.62 17.51 -6.09
CA GLN A 346 -1.36 16.08 -6.24
C GLN A 346 -2.53 15.34 -6.89
N MET A 347 -3.75 15.63 -6.48
CA MET A 347 -4.95 15.05 -7.11
C MET A 347 -5.06 15.43 -8.59
N ASP A 348 -4.75 16.67 -8.96
CA ASP A 348 -4.77 17.14 -10.35
C ASP A 348 -3.71 16.41 -11.21
N ILE A 349 -2.57 16.00 -10.65
CA ILE A 349 -1.59 15.15 -11.33
C ILE A 349 -2.19 13.76 -11.56
N VAL A 350 -2.68 13.12 -10.49
CA VAL A 350 -3.19 11.73 -10.54
C VAL A 350 -4.40 11.61 -11.46
N THR A 351 -5.33 12.56 -11.43
CA THR A 351 -6.58 12.48 -12.21
C THR A 351 -6.40 12.72 -13.72
N ARG A 352 -5.26 13.28 -14.13
CA ARG A 352 -4.89 13.44 -15.55
C ARG A 352 -4.21 12.22 -16.17
N LEU A 353 -3.84 11.24 -15.35
CA LEU A 353 -3.23 10.00 -15.82
C LEU A 353 -4.24 9.12 -16.59
N PRO A 354 -3.78 8.20 -17.43
CA PRO A 354 -4.65 7.22 -18.06
C PRO A 354 -5.47 6.45 -17.04
N LYS A 355 -6.74 6.17 -17.34
CA LYS A 355 -7.65 5.42 -16.46
C LYS A 355 -7.24 3.96 -16.24
N ASP A 356 -6.30 3.47 -17.05
CA ASP A 356 -5.66 2.17 -16.86
C ASP A 356 -4.69 2.15 -15.69
N TYR A 357 -4.23 3.32 -15.22
CA TYR A 357 -3.33 3.47 -14.09
C TYR A 357 -4.14 3.54 -12.80
N VAL A 358 -4.23 2.40 -12.12
CA VAL A 358 -5.08 2.26 -10.93
C VAL A 358 -4.26 2.42 -9.66
N PHE A 359 -4.65 3.40 -8.85
CA PHE A 359 -4.06 3.61 -7.53
C PHE A 359 -4.88 2.94 -6.42
N LEU A 360 -4.16 2.42 -5.43
CA LEU A 360 -4.71 2.13 -4.11
C LEU A 360 -4.66 3.40 -3.27
N ASN A 361 -5.82 3.88 -2.82
CA ASN A 361 -5.95 5.05 -1.95
C ASN A 361 -6.15 4.59 -0.51
N TYR A 362 -5.43 5.18 0.42
CA TYR A 362 -5.47 4.80 1.83
C TYR A 362 -5.10 6.00 2.71
N LEU A 363 -5.53 5.99 3.95
CA LEU A 363 -5.14 7.00 4.94
C LEU A 363 -3.88 6.57 5.70
N ARG A 364 -3.77 5.29 6.00
CA ARG A 364 -2.60 4.63 6.58
C ARG A 364 -2.52 3.17 6.15
N CYS A 365 -1.37 2.57 6.35
CA CYS A 365 -1.16 1.13 6.23
C CYS A 365 -0.42 0.58 7.46
N HIS A 366 0.27 -0.53 7.34
CA HIS A 366 1.14 -1.11 8.36
C HIS A 366 2.46 -0.35 8.53
N ASP A 367 2.85 0.44 7.53
CA ASP A 367 4.08 1.24 7.56
C ASP A 367 3.85 2.63 8.14
N ASP A 368 4.95 3.29 8.42
CA ASP A 368 5.01 4.67 8.82
C ASP A 368 4.58 5.64 7.71
N ILE A 369 4.12 6.81 8.07
CA ILE A 369 3.80 7.91 7.16
C ILE A 369 5.05 8.75 6.96
N GLY A 370 5.64 8.66 5.77
CA GLY A 370 6.78 9.48 5.37
C GLY A 370 6.35 10.81 4.76
N TRP A 371 7.13 11.88 5.00
CA TRP A 371 6.87 13.22 4.47
C TRP A 371 7.57 13.45 3.11
N GLY A 372 7.40 12.51 2.18
CA GLY A 372 7.81 12.65 0.77
C GLY A 372 6.88 13.60 0.01
N LEU A 373 6.74 14.84 0.47
CA LEU A 373 5.91 15.88 -0.13
C LEU A 373 6.65 16.57 -1.28
N ASP A 374 5.91 17.18 -2.19
CA ASP A 374 6.48 17.98 -3.28
C ASP A 374 6.99 19.34 -2.73
N TYR A 375 8.19 19.32 -2.16
CA TYR A 375 8.81 20.52 -1.62
C TYR A 375 9.25 21.51 -2.69
N GLU A 376 9.52 21.08 -3.92
CA GLU A 376 9.79 22.00 -5.02
C GLU A 376 8.57 22.86 -5.34
N TRP A 377 7.39 22.25 -5.32
CA TRP A 377 6.13 22.97 -5.46
C TRP A 377 5.80 23.83 -4.23
N LEU A 378 6.03 23.33 -3.01
CA LEU A 378 5.76 24.06 -1.76
C LEU A 378 6.66 25.29 -1.57
N LYS A 379 7.87 25.31 -2.13
CA LYS A 379 8.80 26.45 -2.07
C LYS A 379 8.16 27.75 -2.61
N GLN A 380 7.27 27.67 -3.61
CA GLN A 380 6.58 28.86 -4.14
C GLN A 380 5.68 29.57 -3.11
N PHE A 381 5.33 28.88 -2.03
CA PHE A 381 4.55 29.44 -0.91
C PHE A 381 5.44 29.76 0.30
N GLY A 382 6.76 29.72 0.14
CA GLY A 382 7.70 30.01 1.20
C GLY A 382 7.92 28.89 2.22
N THR A 383 7.47 27.68 1.90
CA THR A 383 7.61 26.50 2.78
C THR A 383 9.03 25.91 2.66
N ALA A 384 9.77 25.89 3.77
CA ALA A 384 11.08 25.24 3.86
C ALA A 384 10.92 23.83 4.41
N GLU A 385 11.59 22.85 3.80
CA GLU A 385 11.40 21.42 4.05
C GLU A 385 11.61 21.02 5.52
N ALA A 386 12.79 21.24 6.10
CA ALA A 386 13.10 20.76 7.44
C ALA A 386 12.21 21.38 8.55
N PRO A 387 11.98 22.71 8.59
CA PRO A 387 11.05 23.29 9.55
C PRO A 387 9.61 22.79 9.39
N HIS A 388 9.21 22.55 8.15
CA HIS A 388 7.85 22.07 7.86
C HIS A 388 7.66 20.61 8.29
N LYS A 389 8.61 19.73 7.99
CA LYS A 389 8.59 18.33 8.49
C LYS A 389 8.54 18.31 10.02
N LYS A 390 9.35 19.15 10.67
CA LYS A 390 9.31 19.30 12.14
C LYS A 390 7.91 19.70 12.63
N TYR A 391 7.28 20.70 12.00
CA TYR A 391 5.93 21.14 12.36
C TYR A 391 4.91 19.99 12.23
N LEU A 392 4.95 19.22 11.14
CA LEU A 392 4.05 18.08 10.92
C LEU A 392 4.26 17.00 12.00
N ASN A 393 5.51 16.68 12.31
CA ASN A 393 5.86 15.73 13.36
C ASN A 393 5.36 16.20 14.74
N ASP A 394 5.57 17.45 15.08
CA ASP A 394 5.12 18.01 16.36
C ASP A 394 3.58 18.08 16.44
N TYR A 395 2.92 18.44 15.32
CA TYR A 395 1.46 18.45 15.24
C TYR A 395 0.87 17.07 15.55
N PHE A 396 1.34 16.03 14.86
CA PHE A 396 0.77 14.69 15.03
C PHE A 396 1.21 13.98 16.32
N ARG A 397 2.18 14.53 17.05
CA ARG A 397 2.51 14.12 18.42
C ARG A 397 1.71 14.88 19.49
N GLY A 398 0.88 15.83 19.08
CA GLY A 398 0.10 16.67 20.00
C GLY A 398 0.92 17.76 20.70
N TYR A 399 2.05 18.18 20.11
CA TYR A 399 2.92 19.23 20.68
C TYR A 399 2.64 20.64 20.12
N VAL A 400 1.76 20.73 19.14
CA VAL A 400 1.30 22.00 18.59
C VAL A 400 -0.04 22.36 19.23
N GLU A 401 -0.20 23.62 19.62
CA GLU A 401 -1.48 24.12 20.17
C GLU A 401 -2.65 23.84 19.23
N GLY A 402 -3.73 23.29 19.76
CA GLY A 402 -4.91 22.91 18.99
C GLY A 402 -4.84 21.52 18.34
N SER A 403 -3.75 20.77 18.52
CA SER A 403 -3.65 19.39 18.10
C SER A 403 -3.95 18.42 19.26
N ASP A 404 -4.94 17.56 19.07
CA ASP A 404 -5.26 16.44 19.96
C ASP A 404 -4.69 15.10 19.43
N ALA A 405 -3.85 15.13 18.41
CA ALA A 405 -3.25 13.93 17.83
C ALA A 405 -2.32 13.20 18.82
N ARG A 406 -2.22 11.88 18.68
CA ARG A 406 -1.34 11.03 19.49
C ARG A 406 -0.60 10.06 18.57
N GLY A 407 0.48 10.53 17.94
CA GLY A 407 1.39 9.72 17.14
C GLY A 407 2.75 9.58 17.78
N GLU A 408 3.54 8.64 17.31
CA GLU A 408 4.95 8.47 17.64
C GLU A 408 5.82 8.57 16.38
N LEU A 409 7.10 8.90 16.57
CA LEU A 409 8.04 8.98 15.46
C LEU A 409 8.80 7.66 15.31
N TYR A 410 9.06 7.31 14.06
CA TYR A 410 9.91 6.21 13.67
C TYR A 410 11.10 6.73 12.87
N ASN A 411 12.29 6.15 13.07
CA ASN A 411 13.55 6.55 12.42
C ASN A 411 13.78 8.07 12.54
N ASP A 412 13.63 8.59 13.76
CA ASP A 412 13.82 10.04 14.05
C ASP A 412 15.27 10.44 13.86
N ASP A 413 15.55 11.23 12.81
CA ASP A 413 16.83 11.85 12.57
C ASP A 413 16.77 13.33 12.97
N PRO A 414 17.32 13.69 14.15
CA PRO A 414 17.26 15.07 14.65
C PRO A 414 18.07 16.05 13.80
N VAL A 415 19.02 15.58 12.97
CA VAL A 415 19.85 16.42 12.09
C VAL A 415 19.09 16.77 10.82
N LEU A 416 18.51 15.75 10.16
CA LEU A 416 17.77 15.93 8.90
C LEU A 416 16.30 16.31 9.13
N GLN A 417 15.80 16.18 10.36
CA GLN A 417 14.37 16.32 10.71
C GLN A 417 13.46 15.39 9.88
N ASP A 418 14.02 14.26 9.45
CA ASP A 418 13.36 13.30 8.54
C ASP A 418 12.77 12.12 9.33
N ALA A 419 12.06 12.41 10.40
CA ALA A 419 11.29 11.40 11.11
C ALA A 419 10.01 11.05 10.36
N ARG A 420 9.55 9.82 10.56
CA ARG A 420 8.32 9.28 9.98
C ARG A 420 7.28 9.10 11.09
N LEU A 421 6.01 9.26 10.74
CA LEU A 421 4.91 9.25 11.69
C LEU A 421 4.27 7.87 11.78
N CYS A 422 4.01 7.41 13.02
CA CYS A 422 3.23 6.22 13.34
C CYS A 422 1.99 6.59 14.15
N GLY A 423 0.85 5.96 13.86
CA GLY A 423 -0.39 6.13 14.58
C GLY A 423 -1.60 5.59 13.83
N THR A 424 -2.65 5.22 14.55
CA THR A 424 -3.93 4.87 13.94
C THR A 424 -4.66 6.11 13.45
N THR A 425 -5.53 5.98 12.45
CA THR A 425 -6.36 7.09 11.97
C THR A 425 -7.12 7.76 13.11
N ALA A 426 -7.67 6.98 14.03
CA ALA A 426 -8.42 7.48 15.18
C ALA A 426 -7.55 8.33 16.11
N SER A 427 -6.35 7.85 16.47
CA SER A 427 -5.43 8.56 17.36
C SER A 427 -4.86 9.83 16.71
N LEU A 428 -4.54 9.78 15.42
CA LEU A 428 -4.07 10.96 14.66
C LEU A 428 -5.17 12.01 14.47
N CYS A 429 -6.45 11.61 14.50
CA CYS A 429 -7.60 12.52 14.46
C CYS A 429 -8.02 13.06 15.84
N GLY A 430 -7.38 12.62 16.93
CA GLY A 430 -7.63 13.11 18.28
C GLY A 430 -8.61 12.28 19.12
N LEU A 431 -9.11 11.14 18.61
CA LEU A 431 -10.09 10.31 19.32
C LEU A 431 -9.51 9.74 20.63
N GLU A 432 -8.24 9.32 20.61
CA GLU A 432 -7.55 8.79 21.79
C GLU A 432 -7.43 9.85 22.90
N ALA A 433 -7.02 11.05 22.55
CA ALA A 433 -6.91 12.16 23.52
C ALA A 433 -8.28 12.52 24.10
N ALA A 434 -9.31 12.61 23.26
CA ALA A 434 -10.68 12.89 23.68
C ALA A 434 -11.22 11.83 24.66
N GLY A 435 -10.93 10.54 24.38
CA GLY A 435 -11.29 9.43 25.27
C GLY A 435 -10.56 9.49 26.61
N PHE A 436 -9.26 9.79 26.62
CA PHE A 436 -8.48 9.96 27.83
C PHE A 436 -8.98 11.13 28.70
N GLU A 437 -9.32 12.25 28.05
CA GLU A 437 -9.88 13.45 28.72
C GLU A 437 -11.36 13.30 29.08
N GLN A 438 -12.03 12.24 28.64
CA GLN A 438 -13.49 12.04 28.78
C GLN A 438 -14.29 13.23 28.24
N ASN A 439 -13.86 13.80 27.12
CA ASN A 439 -14.42 15.00 26.53
C ASN A 439 -15.31 14.66 25.32
N GLU A 440 -16.63 14.69 25.53
CA GLU A 440 -17.66 14.38 24.54
C GLU A 440 -17.60 15.30 23.29
N GLU A 441 -17.27 16.56 23.48
CA GLU A 441 -17.17 17.53 22.38
C GLU A 441 -15.96 17.18 21.48
N LYS A 442 -14.78 16.94 22.07
CA LYS A 442 -13.58 16.51 21.34
C LYS A 442 -13.80 15.15 20.69
N THR A 443 -14.49 14.22 21.35
CA THR A 443 -14.87 12.92 20.76
C THR A 443 -15.70 13.13 19.48
N THR A 444 -16.70 14.00 19.55
CA THR A 444 -17.55 14.33 18.39
C THR A 444 -16.72 14.95 17.27
N GLN A 445 -15.82 15.88 17.58
CA GLN A 445 -14.94 16.53 16.60
C GLN A 445 -13.96 15.55 15.96
N ALA A 446 -13.40 14.60 16.73
CA ALA A 446 -12.53 13.55 16.20
C ALA A 446 -13.28 12.62 15.24
N ILE A 447 -14.50 12.20 15.60
CA ILE A 447 -15.34 11.36 14.74
C ILE A 447 -15.69 12.10 13.43
N GLN A 448 -16.10 13.37 13.51
CA GLN A 448 -16.38 14.18 12.31
C GLN A 448 -15.18 14.23 11.36
N ARG A 449 -13.95 14.36 11.90
CA ARG A 449 -12.74 14.36 11.10
C ARG A 449 -12.48 12.98 10.44
N ILE A 450 -12.68 11.89 11.19
CA ILE A 450 -12.58 10.53 10.66
C ILE A 450 -13.59 10.30 9.54
N GLU A 451 -14.84 10.70 9.75
CA GLU A 451 -15.91 10.59 8.75
C GLU A 451 -15.58 11.38 7.48
N MET A 452 -15.12 12.63 7.64
CA MET A 452 -14.71 13.49 6.52
C MET A 452 -13.55 12.86 5.73
N LEU A 453 -12.54 12.33 6.41
CA LEU A 453 -11.40 11.67 5.76
C LEU A 453 -11.81 10.40 5.03
N ASN A 454 -12.73 9.59 5.59
CA ASN A 454 -13.27 8.41 4.92
C ASN A 454 -14.10 8.83 3.68
N ALA A 455 -14.96 9.83 3.80
CA ALA A 455 -15.72 10.34 2.65
C ALA A 455 -14.79 10.86 1.53
N TYR A 456 -13.68 11.51 1.90
CA TYR A 456 -12.65 11.92 0.96
C TYR A 456 -11.92 10.70 0.37
N LEU A 457 -11.59 9.67 1.16
CA LEU A 457 -10.96 8.44 0.68
C LEU A 457 -11.84 7.74 -0.38
N PHE A 458 -13.14 7.62 -0.11
CA PHE A 458 -14.07 6.91 -1.00
C PHE A 458 -14.40 7.64 -2.29
N ILE A 459 -14.22 8.97 -2.35
CA ILE A 459 -14.49 9.73 -3.59
C ILE A 459 -13.30 9.75 -4.56
N GLN A 460 -12.11 9.38 -4.15
CA GLN A 460 -10.94 9.36 -5.00
C GLN A 460 -11.06 8.36 -6.16
N SER A 461 -10.32 8.60 -7.24
CA SER A 461 -10.17 7.62 -8.33
C SER A 461 -9.27 6.47 -7.88
N GLY A 462 -9.66 5.23 -8.17
CA GLY A 462 -8.93 4.04 -7.77
C GLY A 462 -9.66 3.23 -6.69
N ILE A 463 -8.92 2.41 -5.95
CA ILE A 463 -9.45 1.47 -4.97
C ILE A 463 -9.21 2.00 -3.57
N PRO A 464 -10.25 2.32 -2.78
CA PRO A 464 -10.09 2.64 -1.37
C PRO A 464 -9.69 1.40 -0.58
N VAL A 465 -8.71 1.54 0.29
CA VAL A 465 -8.23 0.48 1.18
C VAL A 465 -8.15 1.03 2.59
N ILE A 466 -8.75 0.33 3.53
CA ILE A 466 -8.68 0.64 4.97
C ILE A 466 -7.73 -0.32 5.67
N TYR A 467 -7.20 0.08 6.80
CA TYR A 467 -6.46 -0.82 7.70
C TYR A 467 -7.42 -1.34 8.77
N SER A 468 -7.36 -2.63 9.09
CA SER A 468 -8.24 -3.26 10.09
C SER A 468 -8.23 -2.53 11.43
N GLY A 469 -9.41 -2.27 11.97
CA GLY A 469 -9.64 -1.48 13.17
C GLY A 469 -10.02 -0.02 12.89
N ASP A 470 -9.69 0.55 11.73
CA ASP A 470 -10.11 1.92 11.38
C ASP A 470 -11.63 2.02 11.24
N GLU A 471 -12.31 0.95 10.79
CA GLU A 471 -13.75 0.86 10.63
C GLU A 471 -14.54 0.93 11.94
N ILE A 472 -13.87 0.67 13.07
CA ILE A 472 -14.43 0.79 14.42
C ILE A 472 -13.74 1.86 15.26
N GLY A 473 -12.88 2.67 14.67
CA GLY A 473 -12.17 3.74 15.36
C GLY A 473 -11.16 3.27 16.38
N GLN A 474 -10.47 2.16 16.13
CA GLN A 474 -9.44 1.62 17.02
C GLN A 474 -8.29 2.62 17.19
N VAL A 475 -7.92 2.89 18.46
CA VAL A 475 -6.83 3.78 18.83
C VAL A 475 -5.49 3.04 18.89
N ASN A 476 -4.40 3.78 19.16
CA ASN A 476 -3.05 3.24 19.29
C ASN A 476 -2.94 2.13 20.35
N ASP A 477 -2.07 1.15 20.08
CA ASP A 477 -1.72 0.09 21.00
C ASP A 477 -0.27 0.26 21.51
N TYR A 478 -0.12 0.62 22.76
CA TYR A 478 1.19 0.83 23.39
C TYR A 478 1.79 -0.44 23.99
N SER A 479 1.08 -1.57 23.95
CA SER A 479 1.53 -2.84 24.54
C SER A 479 2.79 -3.40 23.85
N TYR A 480 3.09 -2.96 22.64
CA TYR A 480 4.30 -3.37 21.93
C TYR A 480 5.59 -3.04 22.71
N LYS A 481 5.59 -1.96 23.52
CA LYS A 481 6.74 -1.52 24.33
C LYS A 481 7.08 -2.52 25.45
N GLU A 482 6.13 -3.38 25.82
CA GLU A 482 6.29 -4.42 26.83
C GLU A 482 6.71 -5.77 26.24
N SER A 483 6.91 -5.82 24.91
CA SER A 483 7.34 -7.04 24.21
C SER A 483 8.70 -7.52 24.69
N GLU A 484 8.83 -8.82 24.94
CA GLU A 484 10.13 -9.46 25.18
C GLU A 484 11.05 -9.44 23.94
N ASP A 485 10.49 -9.25 22.76
CA ASP A 485 11.20 -9.06 21.51
C ASP A 485 11.65 -7.60 21.40
N TYR A 486 12.95 -7.38 21.52
CA TYR A 486 13.54 -6.02 21.50
C TYR A 486 13.27 -5.30 20.18
N ASP A 487 13.34 -5.99 19.04
CA ASP A 487 13.11 -5.36 17.74
C ASP A 487 11.65 -4.85 17.65
N ARG A 488 10.70 -5.62 18.16
CA ARG A 488 9.30 -5.21 18.26
C ARG A 488 9.12 -4.05 19.26
N ALA A 489 9.71 -4.17 20.46
CA ALA A 489 9.57 -3.16 21.51
C ALA A 489 10.17 -1.79 21.14
N SER A 490 11.15 -1.76 20.25
CA SER A 490 11.81 -0.54 19.77
C SER A 490 11.22 0.04 18.48
N ASP A 491 10.29 -0.67 17.82
CA ASP A 491 9.70 -0.27 16.54
C ASP A 491 8.32 0.37 16.73
N SER A 492 8.25 1.70 16.65
CA SER A 492 7.01 2.46 16.84
C SER A 492 5.93 2.19 15.78
N ARG A 493 6.22 1.47 14.68
CA ARG A 493 5.19 1.01 13.73
C ARG A 493 4.20 0.06 14.40
N TYR A 494 4.60 -0.67 15.44
CA TYR A 494 3.70 -1.54 16.20
C TYR A 494 2.66 -0.77 17.01
N LEU A 495 2.81 0.54 17.21
CA LEU A 495 1.79 1.41 17.77
C LEU A 495 0.43 1.28 17.03
N HIS A 496 0.50 1.13 15.71
CA HIS A 496 -0.69 1.05 14.86
C HIS A 496 -0.88 -0.32 14.17
N ARG A 497 -0.06 -1.32 14.55
CA ARG A 497 -0.19 -2.74 14.16
C ARG A 497 -0.78 -3.60 15.28
N GLY A 498 -1.43 -2.97 16.29
CA GLY A 498 -2.00 -3.63 17.46
C GLY A 498 -3.07 -4.67 17.13
N HIS A 499 -3.37 -5.51 18.09
CA HIS A 499 -4.42 -6.51 17.96
C HIS A 499 -5.78 -5.87 17.72
N PHE A 500 -6.59 -6.49 16.87
CA PHE A 500 -7.96 -6.04 16.63
C PHE A 500 -8.81 -6.24 17.88
N HIS A 501 -9.53 -5.20 18.29
CA HIS A 501 -10.35 -5.21 19.48
C HIS A 501 -11.72 -5.85 19.25
N TRP A 502 -11.75 -7.19 19.23
CA TRP A 502 -12.99 -7.97 19.09
C TRP A 502 -13.98 -7.75 20.23
N ASP A 503 -13.53 -7.27 21.39
CA ASP A 503 -14.37 -6.84 22.51
C ASP A 503 -15.12 -5.53 22.24
N LEU A 504 -14.58 -4.65 21.40
CA LEU A 504 -15.22 -3.40 20.96
C LEU A 504 -16.09 -3.58 19.70
N GLU A 505 -15.88 -4.65 18.94
CA GLU A 505 -16.63 -4.89 17.70
C GLU A 505 -18.17 -4.88 17.93
N PRO A 506 -18.75 -5.49 18.98
CA PRO A 506 -20.19 -5.44 19.22
C PRO A 506 -20.75 -4.04 19.52
N GLU A 507 -19.89 -3.08 19.91
CA GLU A 507 -20.31 -1.70 20.13
C GLU A 507 -20.76 -1.00 18.83
N LYS A 508 -20.35 -1.50 17.66
CA LYS A 508 -20.81 -0.97 16.35
C LYS A 508 -22.33 -1.11 16.15
N GLU A 509 -22.97 -2.04 16.84
CA GLU A 509 -24.42 -2.26 16.80
C GLU A 509 -25.19 -1.34 17.77
N LYS A 510 -24.51 -0.70 18.72
CA LYS A 510 -25.13 0.14 19.75
C LYS A 510 -25.17 1.60 19.33
N GLU A 511 -26.35 2.10 19.02
CA GLU A 511 -26.56 3.49 18.59
C GLU A 511 -25.89 4.51 19.53
N GLY A 512 -25.14 5.43 18.94
CA GLY A 512 -24.46 6.53 19.64
C GLY A 512 -23.07 6.24 20.17
N THR A 513 -22.61 4.98 20.15
CA THR A 513 -21.21 4.67 20.48
C THR A 513 -20.25 5.20 19.40
N VAL A 514 -18.98 5.34 19.74
CA VAL A 514 -17.92 5.73 18.79
C VAL A 514 -17.88 4.76 17.62
N GLN A 515 -17.86 3.46 17.91
CA GLN A 515 -17.82 2.37 16.95
C GLN A 515 -19.01 2.41 15.99
N ASN A 516 -20.23 2.58 16.53
CA ASN A 516 -21.45 2.66 15.74
C ASN A 516 -21.43 3.86 14.78
N ARG A 517 -21.03 5.03 15.26
CA ARG A 517 -21.00 6.25 14.44
C ARG A 517 -20.04 6.09 13.25
N ILE A 518 -18.80 5.65 13.52
CA ILE A 518 -17.78 5.46 12.48
C ILE A 518 -18.21 4.36 11.51
N PHE A 519 -18.59 3.18 12.01
CA PHE A 519 -18.99 2.04 11.18
C PHE A 519 -20.19 2.37 10.29
N THR A 520 -21.24 2.95 10.86
CA THR A 520 -22.47 3.31 10.13
C THR A 520 -22.21 4.35 9.06
N SER A 521 -21.36 5.37 9.34
CA SER A 521 -21.01 6.37 8.34
C SER A 521 -20.23 5.77 7.18
N MET A 522 -19.28 4.87 7.45
CA MET A 522 -18.54 4.15 6.39
C MET A 522 -19.47 3.27 5.56
N LYS A 523 -20.36 2.50 6.19
CA LYS A 523 -21.37 1.69 5.48
C LYS A 523 -22.23 2.54 4.57
N LYS A 524 -22.61 3.74 5.01
CA LYS A 524 -23.37 4.69 4.18
C LYS A 524 -22.57 5.15 2.97
N MET A 525 -21.31 5.48 3.14
CA MET A 525 -20.42 5.87 2.03
C MET A 525 -20.25 4.73 1.01
N GLU A 526 -20.06 3.50 1.49
CA GLU A 526 -19.97 2.29 0.66
C GLU A 526 -21.22 2.09 -0.18
N GLU A 527 -22.42 2.14 0.45
CA GLU A 527 -23.70 2.05 -0.25
C GLU A 527 -23.82 3.08 -1.36
N LEU A 528 -23.49 4.33 -1.07
CA LEU A 528 -23.55 5.42 -2.03
C LEU A 528 -22.55 5.21 -3.17
N LYS A 529 -21.30 4.84 -2.85
CA LYS A 529 -20.27 4.52 -3.83
C LYS A 529 -20.72 3.38 -4.76
N PHE A 530 -21.32 2.33 -4.22
CA PHE A 530 -21.76 1.16 -5.03
C PHE A 530 -22.98 1.46 -5.88
N LYS A 531 -23.81 2.40 -5.46
CA LYS A 531 -25.08 2.74 -6.10
C LYS A 531 -24.93 3.71 -7.27
N TYR A 532 -24.09 4.73 -7.13
CA TYR A 532 -24.05 5.85 -8.08
C TYR A 532 -22.93 5.68 -9.11
N ARG A 533 -23.29 5.74 -10.39
CA ARG A 533 -22.41 5.52 -11.52
C ARG A 533 -21.15 6.42 -11.56
N PRO A 534 -21.16 7.69 -11.12
CA PRO A 534 -19.94 8.50 -11.09
C PRO A 534 -18.77 7.93 -10.26
N PHE A 535 -19.00 6.89 -9.45
CA PHE A 535 -17.94 6.21 -8.71
C PHE A 535 -17.26 5.08 -9.50
N GLU A 536 -17.71 4.75 -10.72
CA GLU A 536 -17.05 3.74 -11.56
C GLU A 536 -15.62 4.16 -11.94
N GLY A 537 -14.75 3.18 -12.24
CA GLY A 537 -13.33 3.41 -12.56
C GLY A 537 -13.10 4.27 -13.81
N GLU A 538 -14.04 4.24 -14.76
CA GLU A 538 -13.99 5.00 -16.02
C GLU A 538 -14.54 6.43 -15.90
N ALA A 539 -15.03 6.84 -14.72
CA ALA A 539 -15.53 8.20 -14.51
C ALA A 539 -14.44 9.25 -14.69
N ASP A 540 -14.79 10.41 -15.24
CA ASP A 540 -13.92 11.58 -15.22
C ASP A 540 -13.86 12.14 -13.81
N VAL A 541 -12.65 12.44 -13.34
CA VAL A 541 -12.41 12.98 -12.00
C VAL A 541 -11.53 14.22 -12.10
N TRP A 542 -11.90 15.28 -11.39
CA TRP A 542 -11.11 16.53 -11.32
C TRP A 542 -11.41 17.27 -10.02
N THR A 543 -10.61 18.28 -9.72
CA THR A 543 -10.87 19.19 -8.60
C THR A 543 -11.39 20.53 -9.11
N GLU A 544 -12.28 21.17 -8.33
CA GLU A 544 -12.76 22.53 -8.60
C GLU A 544 -12.18 23.54 -7.61
N GLU A 545 -12.14 24.80 -8.02
CA GLU A 545 -11.68 25.89 -7.17
C GLU A 545 -12.78 26.29 -6.19
N THR A 546 -12.46 26.34 -4.90
CA THR A 546 -13.39 26.72 -3.84
C THR A 546 -13.21 28.16 -3.36
N TYR A 547 -12.11 28.81 -3.75
CA TYR A 547 -11.65 30.12 -3.27
C TYR A 547 -11.46 30.20 -1.74
N ASP A 548 -11.32 29.04 -1.09
CA ASP A 548 -10.92 28.89 0.31
C ASP A 548 -9.91 27.74 0.42
N THR A 549 -8.72 28.03 0.91
CA THR A 549 -7.63 27.06 0.97
C THR A 549 -7.88 25.92 1.96
N ALA A 550 -8.85 26.03 2.85
CA ALA A 550 -9.22 24.96 3.77
C ALA A 550 -10.25 23.97 3.18
N LEU A 551 -10.80 24.28 2.01
CA LEU A 551 -11.84 23.48 1.37
C LEU A 551 -11.32 22.79 0.13
N LEU A 552 -11.62 21.50 0.00
CA LEU A 552 -11.38 20.71 -1.21
C LEU A 552 -12.72 20.40 -1.89
N CYS A 553 -12.77 20.59 -3.21
CA CYS A 553 -13.89 20.15 -4.05
C CYS A 553 -13.41 19.11 -5.05
N VAL A 554 -14.03 17.93 -5.04
CA VAL A 554 -13.73 16.83 -5.96
C VAL A 554 -14.97 16.50 -6.77
N CYS A 555 -14.85 16.52 -8.09
CA CYS A 555 -15.92 16.22 -9.02
C CYS A 555 -15.69 14.89 -9.72
N ARG A 556 -16.76 14.10 -9.88
CA ARG A 556 -16.76 12.84 -10.63
C ARG A 556 -17.93 12.82 -11.59
N LYS A 557 -17.70 12.47 -12.87
CA LYS A 557 -18.74 12.42 -13.89
C LYS A 557 -18.66 11.14 -14.70
N SER A 558 -19.78 10.49 -14.89
CA SER A 558 -19.94 9.38 -15.81
C SER A 558 -21.24 9.50 -16.58
N GLY A 559 -21.15 9.58 -17.91
CA GLY A 559 -22.29 9.79 -18.77
C GLY A 559 -23.04 11.08 -18.42
N ASN A 560 -24.32 10.95 -18.10
CA ASN A 560 -25.18 12.07 -17.68
C ASN A 560 -25.37 12.19 -16.17
N GLU A 561 -24.47 11.61 -15.38
CA GLU A 561 -24.51 11.65 -13.91
C GLU A 561 -23.22 12.25 -13.36
N MET A 562 -23.34 13.05 -12.29
CA MET A 562 -22.20 13.68 -11.64
C MET A 562 -22.37 13.66 -10.11
N VAL A 563 -21.24 13.48 -9.42
CA VAL A 563 -21.11 13.70 -7.97
C VAL A 563 -20.07 14.78 -7.74
N THR A 564 -20.39 15.73 -6.86
CA THR A 564 -19.48 16.77 -6.37
C THR A 564 -19.31 16.61 -4.87
N GLY A 565 -18.10 16.32 -4.42
CA GLY A 565 -17.73 16.20 -3.01
C GLY A 565 -17.11 17.49 -2.49
N LEU A 566 -17.55 17.95 -1.34
CA LEU A 566 -16.96 19.06 -0.60
C LEU A 566 -16.41 18.57 0.74
N PHE A 567 -15.21 19.02 1.11
CA PHE A 567 -14.51 18.60 2.31
C PHE A 567 -13.86 19.79 3.00
N ASN A 568 -14.15 19.98 4.29
CA ASN A 568 -13.59 21.05 5.10
C ASN A 568 -12.53 20.49 6.06
N PHE A 569 -11.28 20.78 5.78
CA PHE A 569 -10.15 20.33 6.60
C PHE A 569 -9.87 21.23 7.82
N SER A 570 -10.60 22.35 7.96
CA SER A 570 -10.44 23.27 9.08
C SER A 570 -11.36 22.95 10.27
N ASN A 571 -11.05 23.59 11.39
CA ASN A 571 -11.86 23.53 12.61
C ASN A 571 -12.94 24.63 12.67
N GLU A 572 -13.19 25.32 11.57
CA GLU A 572 -14.16 26.43 11.47
C GLU A 572 -15.14 26.19 10.33
N ASP A 573 -16.34 26.72 10.46
CA ASP A 573 -17.31 26.73 9.37
C ASP A 573 -16.79 27.60 8.22
N ARG A 574 -16.90 27.10 7.01
CA ARG A 574 -16.38 27.71 5.78
C ARG A 574 -17.46 27.76 4.70
N THR A 575 -17.23 28.55 3.66
CA THR A 575 -18.12 28.61 2.49
C THR A 575 -17.31 28.25 1.24
N ALA A 576 -17.70 27.19 0.54
CA ALA A 576 -17.15 26.85 -0.76
C ALA A 576 -17.78 27.75 -1.84
N TRP A 577 -16.98 28.63 -2.41
CA TRP A 577 -17.41 29.58 -3.46
C TRP A 577 -17.34 28.91 -4.84
N ILE A 578 -17.98 27.73 -4.95
CA ILE A 578 -18.18 27.04 -6.23
C ILE A 578 -19.41 27.59 -6.95
N ASP A 579 -19.44 27.48 -8.27
CA ASP A 579 -20.62 27.78 -9.09
C ASP A 579 -20.85 26.66 -10.11
N MET A 580 -21.76 25.75 -9.77
CA MET A 580 -22.19 24.65 -10.64
C MET A 580 -23.44 24.98 -11.46
N GLY A 581 -23.73 26.29 -11.69
CA GLY A 581 -24.91 26.79 -12.40
C GLY A 581 -26.18 26.73 -11.56
N GLU A 582 -27.31 27.13 -12.18
CA GLU A 582 -28.63 27.21 -11.55
C GLU A 582 -29.31 25.84 -11.36
N PHE A 583 -28.54 24.80 -11.30
CA PHE A 583 -29.04 23.44 -11.24
C PHE A 583 -29.30 22.97 -9.82
N ILE A 584 -30.34 22.16 -9.64
CA ILE A 584 -30.65 21.52 -8.36
C ILE A 584 -29.81 20.22 -8.21
N TRP A 585 -29.08 20.15 -7.11
CA TRP A 585 -28.29 19.01 -6.68
C TRP A 585 -28.90 18.39 -5.43
N LYS A 586 -28.78 17.09 -5.28
CA LYS A 586 -29.24 16.35 -4.10
C LYS A 586 -28.03 15.95 -3.26
N ASP A 587 -28.03 16.35 -1.99
CA ASP A 587 -27.09 15.80 -1.01
C ASP A 587 -27.41 14.31 -0.79
N LEU A 588 -26.40 13.46 -0.97
CA LEU A 588 -26.58 12.00 -0.90
C LEU A 588 -26.71 11.50 0.54
N PHE A 589 -26.19 12.22 1.53
CA PHE A 589 -26.28 11.85 2.94
C PHE A 589 -27.59 12.31 3.58
N THR A 590 -27.98 13.56 3.37
CA THR A 590 -29.18 14.16 3.98
C THR A 590 -30.43 14.05 3.11
N GLY A 591 -30.26 13.93 1.80
CA GLY A 591 -31.36 13.97 0.82
C GLY A 591 -31.84 15.38 0.47
N GLU A 592 -31.29 16.41 1.09
CA GLU A 592 -31.62 17.81 0.81
C GLU A 592 -31.27 18.20 -0.62
N LYS A 593 -32.02 19.16 -1.15
CA LYS A 593 -31.84 19.69 -2.51
C LYS A 593 -31.45 21.15 -2.46
N ARG A 594 -30.40 21.50 -3.22
CA ARG A 594 -29.93 22.89 -3.30
C ARG A 594 -29.24 23.20 -4.62
N VAL A 595 -29.07 24.49 -4.90
CA VAL A 595 -28.14 24.97 -5.91
C VAL A 595 -26.75 25.03 -5.30
N LEU A 596 -25.70 24.57 -6.04
CA LEU A 596 -24.32 24.65 -5.59
C LEU A 596 -23.70 25.99 -6.01
N ARG A 597 -23.96 27.01 -5.22
CA ARG A 597 -23.39 28.36 -5.34
C ARG A 597 -23.18 28.93 -3.94
N GLY A 598 -21.94 29.13 -3.52
CA GLY A 598 -21.61 29.56 -2.16
C GLY A 598 -22.17 28.61 -1.10
N VAL A 599 -21.61 27.38 -1.06
CA VAL A 599 -22.11 26.29 -0.20
C VAL A 599 -21.43 26.34 1.17
N PRO A 600 -22.17 26.53 2.28
CA PRO A 600 -21.59 26.41 3.61
C PRO A 600 -21.22 24.98 3.91
N VAL A 601 -20.01 24.77 4.45
CA VAL A 601 -19.48 23.47 4.86
C VAL A 601 -19.04 23.60 6.32
N PRO A 602 -19.69 22.89 7.25
CA PRO A 602 -19.33 22.96 8.67
C PRO A 602 -17.88 22.59 8.93
N ALA A 603 -17.35 22.97 10.08
CA ALA A 603 -16.04 22.55 10.55
C ALA A 603 -15.90 21.04 10.48
N ARG A 604 -14.81 20.53 9.88
CA ARG A 604 -14.59 19.09 9.66
C ARG A 604 -15.72 18.37 8.91
N GLY A 605 -16.56 19.15 8.20
CA GLY A 605 -17.73 18.66 7.50
C GLY A 605 -17.42 18.19 6.08
N TYR A 606 -18.35 17.41 5.55
CA TYR A 606 -18.31 16.92 4.18
C TYR A 606 -19.71 16.78 3.59
N ALA A 607 -19.79 16.75 2.26
CA ALA A 607 -21.04 16.47 1.55
C ALA A 607 -20.74 15.87 0.17
N TRP A 608 -21.61 14.98 -0.31
CA TRP A 608 -21.62 14.50 -1.70
C TRP A 608 -22.92 14.92 -2.37
N TYR A 609 -22.81 15.81 -3.33
CA TYR A 609 -23.95 16.32 -4.10
C TYR A 609 -24.04 15.59 -5.42
N TYR A 610 -25.19 15.03 -5.72
CA TYR A 610 -25.48 14.26 -6.92
C TYR A 610 -26.46 14.98 -7.83
N ARG A 611 -26.19 14.86 -9.12
CA ARG A 611 -27.10 15.29 -10.18
C ARG A 611 -27.09 14.30 -11.34
N LYS A 612 -28.25 14.15 -11.95
CA LYS A 612 -28.45 13.48 -13.24
C LYS A 612 -29.11 14.46 -14.19
N TRP A 613 -28.61 14.51 -15.40
CA TRP A 613 -29.22 15.26 -16.50
C TRP A 613 -30.08 14.33 -17.34
N ASP A 614 -31.16 14.91 -17.95
CA ASP A 614 -32.07 14.19 -18.85
C ASP A 614 -31.38 13.82 -20.16
#